data_52ee38cb945cfda50535b11796a21357
#
_entry.id   52ee38cb945cfda50535b11796a21357
#
_cell.length_a   1.000
_cell.length_b   1.000
_cell.length_c   1.000
_cell.angle_alpha   90.00
_cell.angle_beta   90.00
_cell.angle_gamma   90.00
#
_symmetry.space_group_name_H-M   'P 1'
#
loop_
_entity.id
_entity.type
_entity.pdbx_description
1 polymer ?
#
loop_
_entity_poly.entity_id
_entity_poly.type
_entity_poly.pdbx_seq_one_letter_code
_entity_poly.pdbx_strand_id
1 'polypeptide(L)'
;VESAAAKCRATNPDVTVRLHPEHLRADNALAMLQDYDFVIDGTDTFAAKFLVADACHFAGKPYSHAGILRFEGQTMTVLPGRSACYRCLFGEPPPPGAVPSCSQAGVLGVLAGIVGTIQAAEAVKYLLGTGDLLINRLLVFDALHMSFRQVGFKRNPACFLCGSHPSITALRDEVPAACAY
;
A
#
# COMPACT_ATOMS: atom_id res chain seq x y z
N VAL A 1 16.11 3.58 6.29
CA VAL A 1 15.93 2.18 6.76
C VAL A 1 16.65 1.92 8.07
N GLU A 2 17.90 2.40 8.27
CA GLU A 2 18.72 2.14 9.46
C GLU A 2 18.07 2.64 10.77
N SER A 3 17.57 3.88 10.80
CA SER A 3 16.87 4.45 11.95
C SER A 3 15.62 3.63 12.33
N ALA A 4 14.85 3.16 11.34
CA ALA A 4 13.68 2.30 11.59
C ALA A 4 14.11 0.96 12.18
N ALA A 5 15.14 0.32 11.63
CA ALA A 5 15.65 -0.94 12.14
C ALA A 5 16.18 -0.84 13.57
N ALA A 6 16.91 0.24 13.89
CA ALA A 6 17.38 0.47 15.24
C ALA A 6 16.23 0.57 16.26
N LYS A 7 15.15 1.28 15.90
CA LYS A 7 13.96 1.38 16.76
C LYS A 7 13.22 0.04 16.91
N CYS A 8 13.06 -0.72 15.81
CA CYS A 8 12.44 -2.04 15.87
C CYS A 8 13.20 -2.98 16.82
N ARG A 9 14.53 -3.05 16.67
CA ARG A 9 15.39 -3.88 17.55
C ARG A 9 15.39 -3.44 19.01
N ALA A 10 15.33 -2.12 19.25
CA ALA A 10 15.21 -1.60 20.60
C ALA A 10 13.87 -1.91 21.26
N THR A 11 12.80 -2.02 20.47
CA THR A 11 11.46 -2.37 20.95
C THR A 11 11.32 -3.87 21.21
N ASN A 12 11.84 -4.70 20.30
CA ASN A 12 11.86 -6.15 20.46
C ASN A 12 13.12 -6.74 19.82
N PRO A 13 14.12 -7.15 20.62
CA PRO A 13 15.37 -7.71 20.14
C PRO A 13 15.24 -9.09 19.47
N ASP A 14 14.15 -9.81 19.72
CA ASP A 14 13.91 -11.15 19.18
C ASP A 14 13.41 -11.10 17.71
N VAL A 15 13.04 -9.91 17.21
CA VAL A 15 12.60 -9.75 15.83
C VAL A 15 13.79 -9.57 14.89
N THR A 16 13.87 -10.42 13.87
CA THR A 16 14.85 -10.26 12.80
C THR A 16 14.44 -9.14 11.85
N VAL A 17 15.22 -8.05 11.82
CA VAL A 17 14.99 -6.94 10.90
C VAL A 17 16.00 -7.00 9.76
N ARG A 18 15.51 -7.25 8.53
CA ARG A 18 16.31 -7.20 7.29
C ARG A 18 16.17 -5.83 6.66
N LEU A 19 17.29 -5.23 6.29
CA LEU A 19 17.33 -3.93 5.63
C LEU A 19 17.56 -4.09 4.13
N HIS A 20 16.80 -3.35 3.34
CA HIS A 20 16.99 -3.19 1.91
C HIS A 20 17.26 -1.70 1.62
N PRO A 21 18.54 -1.24 1.69
CA PRO A 21 18.89 0.17 1.50
C PRO A 21 18.95 0.54 0.01
N GLU A 22 17.93 0.19 -0.71
CA GLU A 22 17.77 0.40 -2.14
C GLU A 22 16.34 0.80 -2.48
N HIS A 23 16.14 1.46 -3.61
CA HIS A 23 14.81 1.76 -4.10
C HIS A 23 14.13 0.49 -4.62
N LEU A 24 12.84 0.32 -4.27
CA LEU A 24 12.01 -0.69 -4.88
C LEU A 24 11.78 -0.33 -6.35
N ARG A 25 12.09 -1.28 -7.25
CA ARG A 25 11.96 -1.18 -8.71
C ARG A 25 11.35 -2.44 -9.29
N ALA A 26 10.94 -2.37 -10.54
CA ALA A 26 10.36 -3.51 -11.24
C ALA A 26 11.31 -4.72 -11.32
N ASP A 27 12.61 -4.49 -11.39
CA ASP A 27 13.64 -5.54 -11.50
C ASP A 27 13.98 -6.24 -10.16
N ASN A 28 13.76 -5.59 -9.00
CA ASN A 28 14.08 -6.15 -7.68
C ASN A 28 12.84 -6.52 -6.83
N ALA A 29 11.66 -5.98 -7.16
CA ALA A 29 10.48 -6.09 -6.31
C ALA A 29 10.06 -7.54 -6.01
N LEU A 30 10.04 -8.42 -7.01
CA LEU A 30 9.63 -9.81 -6.80
C LEU A 30 10.59 -10.56 -5.87
N ALA A 31 11.90 -10.35 -6.05
CA ALA A 31 12.92 -10.95 -5.20
C ALA A 31 12.82 -10.45 -3.75
N MET A 32 12.57 -9.14 -3.57
CA MET A 32 12.37 -8.56 -2.23
C MET A 32 11.16 -9.12 -1.50
N LEU A 33 10.07 -9.43 -2.22
CA LEU A 33 8.82 -9.90 -1.61
C LEU A 33 8.80 -11.40 -1.33
N GLN A 34 9.72 -12.16 -1.89
CA GLN A 34 9.67 -13.63 -1.89
C GLN A 34 9.56 -14.23 -0.49
N ASP A 35 10.34 -13.75 0.46
CA ASP A 35 10.48 -14.30 1.82
C ASP A 35 9.43 -13.79 2.82
N TYR A 36 8.46 -12.98 2.38
CA TYR A 36 7.48 -12.37 3.27
C TYR A 36 6.06 -12.91 3.04
N ASP A 37 5.29 -13.07 4.11
CA ASP A 37 3.92 -13.57 4.07
C ASP A 37 2.88 -12.47 3.90
N PHE A 38 3.22 -11.24 4.27
CA PHE A 38 2.35 -10.07 4.19
C PHE A 38 3.18 -8.81 3.95
N VAL A 39 2.68 -7.90 3.13
CA VAL A 39 3.34 -6.63 2.80
C VAL A 39 2.55 -5.45 3.37
N ILE A 40 3.23 -4.49 3.99
CA ILE A 40 2.64 -3.23 4.42
C ILE A 40 3.18 -2.12 3.53
N ASP A 41 2.31 -1.50 2.73
CA ASP A 41 2.65 -0.35 1.90
C ASP A 41 2.61 0.93 2.72
N GLY A 42 3.78 1.45 3.09
CA GLY A 42 3.97 2.75 3.72
C GLY A 42 4.60 3.79 2.78
N THR A 43 4.56 3.57 1.47
CA THR A 43 5.13 4.51 0.49
C THR A 43 4.29 5.78 0.35
N ASP A 44 4.89 6.85 -0.17
CA ASP A 44 4.27 8.18 -0.27
C ASP A 44 4.11 8.69 -1.72
N THR A 45 4.51 7.89 -2.71
CA THR A 45 4.36 8.22 -4.13
C THR A 45 3.39 7.27 -4.83
N PHE A 46 2.63 7.78 -5.80
CA PHE A 46 1.76 6.94 -6.61
C PHE A 46 2.55 5.87 -7.38
N ALA A 47 3.71 6.23 -7.95
CA ALA A 47 4.57 5.28 -8.65
C ALA A 47 4.94 4.07 -7.78
N ALA A 48 5.39 4.30 -6.55
CA ALA A 48 5.72 3.24 -5.61
C ALA A 48 4.49 2.42 -5.21
N LYS A 49 3.33 3.07 -4.97
CA LYS A 49 2.09 2.39 -4.60
C LYS A 49 1.59 1.45 -5.68
N PHE A 50 1.60 1.89 -6.93
CA PHE A 50 1.22 1.06 -8.06
C PHE A 50 2.20 -0.09 -8.26
N LEU A 51 3.50 0.16 -8.14
CA LEU A 51 4.53 -0.88 -8.23
C LEU A 51 4.39 -1.94 -7.12
N VAL A 52 4.18 -1.52 -5.86
CA VAL A 52 3.93 -2.45 -4.74
C VAL A 52 2.68 -3.29 -5.01
N ALA A 53 1.59 -2.66 -5.46
CA ALA A 53 0.33 -3.35 -5.75
C ALA A 53 0.49 -4.39 -6.87
N ASP A 54 1.17 -4.04 -7.95
CA ASP A 54 1.44 -4.93 -9.08
C ASP A 54 2.40 -6.06 -8.66
N ALA A 55 3.47 -5.75 -7.93
CA ALA A 55 4.42 -6.73 -7.44
C ALA A 55 3.77 -7.74 -6.50
N CYS A 56 2.93 -7.28 -5.56
CA CYS A 56 2.17 -8.16 -4.68
C CYS A 56 1.19 -9.04 -5.45
N HIS A 57 0.57 -8.50 -6.51
CA HIS A 57 -0.30 -9.30 -7.37
C HIS A 57 0.46 -10.43 -8.07
N PHE A 58 1.59 -10.13 -8.73
CA PHE A 58 2.40 -11.13 -9.44
C PHE A 58 3.06 -12.14 -8.49
N ALA A 59 3.49 -11.71 -7.30
CA ALA A 59 4.04 -12.58 -6.28
C ALA A 59 2.98 -13.37 -5.50
N GLY A 60 1.67 -13.08 -5.70
CA GLY A 60 0.60 -13.69 -4.91
C GLY A 60 0.63 -13.28 -3.43
N LYS A 61 1.28 -12.17 -3.07
CA LYS A 61 1.47 -11.74 -1.67
C LYS A 61 0.33 -10.83 -1.21
N PRO A 62 -0.35 -11.17 -0.12
CA PRO A 62 -1.30 -10.26 0.54
C PRO A 62 -0.61 -8.99 1.00
N TYR A 63 -1.33 -7.87 0.93
CA TYR A 63 -0.77 -6.61 1.39
C TYR A 63 -1.85 -5.64 1.88
N SER A 64 -1.44 -4.71 2.74
CA SER A 64 -2.24 -3.58 3.15
C SER A 64 -1.70 -2.32 2.49
N HIS A 65 -2.54 -1.68 1.67
CA HIS A 65 -2.30 -0.35 1.12
C HIS A 65 -2.71 0.72 2.11
N ALA A 66 -1.96 1.82 2.20
CA ALA A 66 -2.36 3.04 2.86
C ALA A 66 -1.98 4.28 2.06
N GLY A 67 -2.74 5.34 2.26
CA GLY A 67 -2.46 6.67 1.74
C GLY A 67 -2.88 7.72 2.77
N ILE A 68 -2.07 8.75 2.95
CA ILE A 68 -2.37 9.87 3.84
C ILE A 68 -2.12 11.18 3.09
N LEU A 69 -3.01 12.14 3.26
CA LEU A 69 -2.87 13.47 2.67
C LEU A 69 -3.59 14.48 3.56
N ARG A 70 -2.91 15.58 3.92
CA ARG A 70 -3.46 16.61 4.80
C ARG A 70 -3.97 16.01 6.12
N PHE A 71 -5.30 15.98 6.30
CA PHE A 71 -5.99 15.46 7.48
C PHE A 71 -6.74 14.16 7.23
N GLU A 72 -6.58 13.57 6.05
CA GLU A 72 -7.26 12.35 5.67
C GLU A 72 -6.28 11.18 5.56
N GLY A 73 -6.74 10.00 5.96
CA GLY A 73 -6.05 8.74 5.79
C GLY A 73 -6.96 7.68 5.20
N GLN A 74 -6.40 6.79 4.42
CA GLN A 74 -7.15 5.67 3.85
C GLN A 74 -6.32 4.39 3.86
N THR A 75 -6.99 3.26 4.01
CA THR A 75 -6.33 1.96 3.95
C THR A 75 -7.29 0.86 3.48
N MET A 76 -6.73 -0.17 2.86
CA MET A 76 -7.45 -1.39 2.48
C MET A 76 -6.48 -2.56 2.44
N THR A 77 -7.02 -3.77 2.56
CA THR A 77 -6.25 -5.02 2.42
C THR A 77 -6.61 -5.71 1.11
N VAL A 78 -5.59 -6.18 0.40
CA VAL A 78 -5.74 -6.90 -0.87
C VAL A 78 -5.21 -8.32 -0.71
N LEU A 79 -6.04 -9.27 -1.12
CA LEU A 79 -5.68 -10.68 -1.24
C LEU A 79 -5.64 -11.03 -2.74
N PRO A 80 -4.47 -11.13 -3.39
CA PRO A 80 -4.37 -11.42 -4.81
C PRO A 80 -5.16 -12.66 -5.21
N GLY A 81 -5.92 -12.57 -6.31
CA GLY A 81 -6.80 -13.65 -6.78
C GLY A 81 -8.10 -13.84 -5.99
N ARG A 82 -8.21 -13.33 -4.76
CA ARG A 82 -9.38 -13.52 -3.86
C ARG A 82 -10.19 -12.25 -3.63
N SER A 83 -9.59 -11.08 -3.73
CA SER A 83 -10.28 -9.78 -3.58
C SER A 83 -10.12 -8.91 -4.82
N ALA A 84 -10.82 -7.78 -4.86
CA ALA A 84 -10.49 -6.68 -5.75
C ALA A 84 -9.07 -6.18 -5.46
N CYS A 85 -8.31 -5.83 -6.50
CA CYS A 85 -6.96 -5.29 -6.36
C CYS A 85 -6.97 -3.76 -6.30
N TYR A 86 -5.80 -3.15 -6.08
CA TYR A 86 -5.62 -1.70 -6.05
C TYR A 86 -6.10 -1.03 -7.34
N ARG A 87 -5.76 -1.61 -8.50
CA ARG A 87 -6.17 -1.11 -9.81
C ARG A 87 -7.66 -1.30 -10.12
N CYS A 88 -8.38 -2.14 -9.38
CA CYS A 88 -9.85 -2.19 -9.47
C CYS A 88 -10.50 -0.89 -8.98
N LEU A 89 -9.88 -0.20 -8.02
CA LEU A 89 -10.37 1.04 -7.43
C LEU A 89 -9.75 2.29 -8.08
N PHE A 90 -8.43 2.31 -8.24
CA PHE A 90 -7.69 3.51 -8.67
C PHE A 90 -7.28 3.49 -10.16
N GLY A 91 -7.41 2.33 -10.84
CA GLY A 91 -7.11 2.21 -12.27
C GLY A 91 -5.64 2.48 -12.60
N GLU A 92 -5.32 3.73 -12.85
CA GLU A 92 -4.01 4.23 -13.26
C GLU A 92 -3.54 5.36 -12.33
N PRO A 93 -2.23 5.65 -12.30
CA PRO A 93 -1.72 6.81 -11.58
C PRO A 93 -2.40 8.10 -12.07
N PRO A 94 -2.70 9.04 -11.17
CA PRO A 94 -3.29 10.32 -11.58
C PRO A 94 -2.32 11.07 -12.51
N PRO A 95 -2.84 11.88 -13.45
CA PRO A 95 -2.00 12.73 -14.30
C PRO A 95 -1.10 13.65 -13.45
N PRO A 96 0.08 14.01 -13.95
CA PRO A 96 0.97 14.95 -13.27
C PRO A 96 0.23 16.24 -12.86
N GLY A 97 0.38 16.63 -11.59
CA GLY A 97 -0.25 17.84 -11.04
C GLY A 97 -1.74 17.72 -10.66
N ALA A 98 -2.41 16.62 -10.97
CA ALA A 98 -3.82 16.42 -10.59
C ALA A 98 -4.03 16.24 -9.07
N VAL A 99 -3.04 15.66 -8.40
CA VAL A 99 -3.04 15.50 -6.94
C VAL A 99 -1.74 16.07 -6.40
N PRO A 100 -1.78 16.98 -5.42
CA PRO A 100 -0.56 17.51 -4.82
C PRO A 100 0.22 16.40 -4.10
N SER A 101 1.54 16.47 -4.12
CA SER A 101 2.38 15.58 -3.33
C SER A 101 2.24 15.84 -1.83
N CYS A 102 2.64 14.88 -1.00
CA CYS A 102 2.66 15.06 0.46
C CYS A 102 3.52 16.26 0.89
N SER A 103 4.60 16.56 0.18
CA SER A 103 5.46 17.71 0.44
C SER A 103 4.78 19.05 0.11
N GLN A 104 3.91 19.08 -0.90
CA GLN A 104 3.15 20.28 -1.29
C GLN A 104 1.93 20.52 -0.41
N ALA A 105 1.16 19.48 -0.13
CA ALA A 105 -0.10 19.59 0.62
C ALA A 105 0.09 19.55 2.14
N GLY A 106 1.19 18.97 2.61
CA GLY A 106 1.41 18.63 4.00
C GLY A 106 0.66 17.37 4.44
N VAL A 107 1.10 16.82 5.55
CA VAL A 107 0.48 15.64 6.19
C VAL A 107 0.49 15.86 7.70
N LEU A 108 -0.64 15.64 8.35
CA LEU A 108 -0.69 15.58 9.81
C LEU A 108 0.03 14.32 10.29
N GLY A 109 1.18 14.48 10.97
CA GLY A 109 2.10 13.37 11.30
C GLY A 109 1.46 12.23 12.10
N VAL A 110 0.47 12.53 12.96
CA VAL A 110 -0.24 11.50 13.72
C VAL A 110 -1.06 10.55 12.86
N LEU A 111 -1.45 10.95 11.64
CA LEU A 111 -2.16 10.08 10.70
C LEU A 111 -1.34 8.86 10.29
N ALA A 112 -0.04 9.04 10.13
CA ALA A 112 0.86 7.92 9.83
C ALA A 112 0.82 6.85 10.94
N GLY A 113 0.75 7.29 12.21
CA GLY A 113 0.57 6.40 13.35
C GLY A 113 -0.78 5.68 13.33
N ILE A 114 -1.88 6.43 13.16
CA ILE A 114 -3.24 5.85 13.16
C ILE A 114 -3.40 4.84 12.02
N VAL A 115 -3.10 5.24 10.79
CA VAL A 115 -3.26 4.38 9.61
C VAL A 115 -2.28 3.22 9.64
N GLY A 116 -1.02 3.45 10.04
CA GLY A 116 -0.01 2.41 10.14
C GLY A 116 -0.34 1.34 11.19
N THR A 117 -0.94 1.72 12.33
CA THR A 117 -1.40 0.74 13.33
C THR A 117 -2.61 -0.07 12.84
N ILE A 118 -3.49 0.52 12.03
CA ILE A 118 -4.57 -0.23 11.38
C ILE A 118 -3.98 -1.24 10.38
N GLN A 119 -3.00 -0.86 9.56
CA GLN A 119 -2.31 -1.79 8.68
C GLN A 119 -1.61 -2.94 9.44
N ALA A 120 -0.98 -2.62 10.56
CA ALA A 120 -0.37 -3.64 11.43
C ALA A 120 -1.42 -4.62 11.97
N ALA A 121 -2.59 -4.13 12.39
CA ALA A 121 -3.70 -4.97 12.82
C ALA A 121 -4.21 -5.88 11.69
N GLU A 122 -4.29 -5.38 10.45
CA GLU A 122 -4.64 -6.19 9.28
C GLU A 122 -3.63 -7.32 9.03
N ALA A 123 -2.33 -7.01 9.12
CA ALA A 123 -1.27 -8.01 8.99
C ALA A 123 -1.37 -9.09 10.07
N VAL A 124 -1.55 -8.69 11.34
CA VAL A 124 -1.70 -9.62 12.46
C VAL A 124 -2.93 -10.50 12.30
N LYS A 125 -4.09 -9.95 11.93
CA LYS A 125 -5.31 -10.73 11.66
C LYS A 125 -5.10 -11.74 10.54
N TYR A 126 -4.45 -11.31 9.45
CA TYR A 126 -4.14 -12.21 8.34
C TYR A 126 -3.25 -13.37 8.77
N LEU A 127 -2.14 -13.10 9.47
CA LEU A 127 -1.19 -14.11 9.92
C LEU A 127 -1.78 -15.07 10.94
N LEU A 128 -2.69 -14.61 11.79
CA LEU A 128 -3.41 -15.44 12.77
C LEU A 128 -4.63 -16.15 12.19
N GLY A 129 -5.05 -15.82 10.96
CA GLY A 129 -6.25 -16.37 10.35
C GLY A 129 -7.54 -15.99 11.09
N THR A 130 -7.61 -14.80 11.70
CA THR A 130 -8.73 -14.40 12.56
C THR A 130 -9.31 -13.03 12.16
N GLY A 131 -10.58 -12.84 12.47
CA GLY A 131 -11.31 -11.57 12.25
C GLY A 131 -11.55 -11.26 10.77
N ASP A 132 -12.17 -10.11 10.51
CA ASP A 132 -12.51 -9.63 9.18
C ASP A 132 -11.45 -8.64 8.68
N LEU A 133 -10.88 -8.90 7.52
CA LEU A 133 -9.95 -7.99 6.85
C LEU A 133 -10.68 -6.88 6.09
N LEU A 134 -9.99 -5.79 5.81
CA LEU A 134 -10.47 -4.68 4.96
C LEU A 134 -10.41 -5.03 3.46
N ILE A 135 -10.91 -6.21 3.10
CA ILE A 135 -11.00 -6.65 1.69
C ILE A 135 -12.26 -6.11 1.02
N ASN A 136 -12.16 -5.69 -0.23
CA ASN A 136 -13.26 -5.13 -1.02
C ASN A 136 -13.92 -3.90 -0.38
N ARG A 137 -13.21 -3.21 0.50
CA ARG A 137 -13.64 -1.97 1.16
C ARG A 137 -12.43 -1.10 1.48
N LEU A 138 -12.57 0.18 1.21
CA LEU A 138 -11.62 1.21 1.60
C LEU A 138 -12.10 1.83 2.91
N LEU A 139 -11.28 1.77 3.94
CA LEU A 139 -11.48 2.53 5.17
C LEU A 139 -10.89 3.92 4.96
N VAL A 140 -11.69 4.94 5.15
CA VAL A 140 -11.30 6.35 5.09
C VAL A 140 -11.45 6.96 6.49
N PHE A 141 -10.40 7.60 6.95
CA PHE A 141 -10.36 8.34 8.23
C PHE A 141 -10.23 9.83 7.96
N ASP A 142 -11.11 10.61 8.54
CA ASP A 142 -11.09 12.08 8.57
C ASP A 142 -10.70 12.52 9.98
N ALA A 143 -9.49 13.07 10.13
CA ALA A 143 -8.98 13.51 11.42
C ALA A 143 -9.58 14.82 11.91
N LEU A 144 -10.15 15.65 11.02
CA LEU A 144 -10.82 16.88 11.44
C LEU A 144 -12.14 16.60 12.13
N HIS A 145 -12.87 15.59 11.65
CA HIS A 145 -14.17 15.21 12.20
C HIS A 145 -14.11 13.94 13.05
N MET A 146 -12.91 13.35 13.23
CA MET A 146 -12.67 12.09 13.95
C MET A 146 -13.64 10.99 13.51
N SER A 147 -13.84 10.86 12.21
CA SER A 147 -14.81 9.92 11.63
C SER A 147 -14.16 8.87 10.76
N PHE A 148 -14.69 7.65 10.82
CA PHE A 148 -14.31 6.56 9.95
C PHE A 148 -15.46 6.22 9.01
N ARG A 149 -15.15 6.09 7.72
CA ARG A 149 -16.11 5.68 6.69
C ARG A 149 -15.55 4.52 5.90
N GLN A 150 -16.38 3.52 5.63
CA GLN A 150 -16.05 2.40 4.75
C GLN A 150 -16.73 2.58 3.39
N VAL A 151 -15.96 2.47 2.32
CA VAL A 151 -16.45 2.52 0.94
C VAL A 151 -16.25 1.14 0.32
N GLY A 152 -17.35 0.42 0.12
CA GLY A 152 -17.34 -0.89 -0.54
C GLY A 152 -17.07 -0.76 -2.04
N PHE A 153 -16.27 -1.68 -2.59
CA PHE A 153 -16.04 -1.80 -4.02
C PHE A 153 -15.89 -3.27 -4.42
N LYS A 154 -15.99 -3.56 -5.72
CA LYS A 154 -15.93 -4.92 -6.24
C LYS A 154 -14.78 -5.08 -7.22
N ARG A 155 -14.39 -6.33 -7.45
CA ARG A 155 -13.46 -6.67 -8.52
C ARG A 155 -14.01 -6.18 -9.86
N ASN A 156 -13.17 -5.45 -10.61
CA ASN A 156 -13.53 -4.95 -11.93
C ASN A 156 -13.13 -5.99 -12.99
N PRO A 157 -14.08 -6.56 -13.75
CA PRO A 157 -13.76 -7.50 -14.83
C PRO A 157 -12.85 -6.91 -15.93
N ALA A 158 -12.89 -5.59 -16.12
CA ALA A 158 -12.04 -4.86 -17.07
C ALA A 158 -10.75 -4.32 -16.43
N CYS A 159 -10.39 -4.75 -15.22
CA CYS A 159 -9.17 -4.29 -14.57
C CYS A 159 -7.93 -4.66 -15.38
N PHE A 160 -7.05 -3.69 -15.60
CA PHE A 160 -5.81 -3.85 -16.36
C PHE A 160 -4.85 -4.90 -15.77
N LEU A 161 -4.93 -5.16 -14.45
CA LEU A 161 -4.05 -6.09 -13.75
C LEU A 161 -4.72 -7.44 -13.45
N CYS A 162 -5.91 -7.43 -12.84
CA CYS A 162 -6.55 -8.66 -12.35
C CYS A 162 -7.87 -9.01 -13.08
N GLY A 163 -8.23 -8.29 -14.13
CA GLY A 163 -9.45 -8.51 -14.91
C GLY A 163 -9.44 -9.80 -15.72
N SER A 164 -10.46 -9.98 -16.56
CA SER A 164 -10.60 -11.17 -17.42
C SER A 164 -9.58 -11.18 -18.57
N HIS A 165 -9.15 -9.99 -19.02
CA HIS A 165 -8.16 -9.80 -20.07
C HIS A 165 -7.14 -8.74 -19.63
N PRO A 166 -6.20 -9.09 -18.72
CA PRO A 166 -5.26 -8.12 -18.17
C PRO A 166 -4.27 -7.66 -19.24
N SER A 167 -4.03 -6.35 -19.30
CA SER A 167 -3.01 -5.75 -20.17
C SER A 167 -1.66 -5.57 -19.49
N ILE A 168 -1.66 -5.54 -18.13
CA ILE A 168 -0.43 -5.51 -17.33
C ILE A 168 -0.01 -6.95 -17.08
N THR A 169 0.99 -7.42 -17.82
CA THR A 169 1.50 -8.80 -17.77
C THR A 169 2.89 -8.93 -17.18
N ALA A 170 3.54 -7.81 -16.89
CA ALA A 170 4.86 -7.75 -16.27
C ALA A 170 4.99 -6.48 -15.42
N LEU A 171 5.89 -6.49 -14.45
CA LEU A 171 6.24 -5.31 -13.67
C LEU A 171 6.94 -4.27 -14.56
N ARG A 172 6.62 -3.02 -14.32
CA ARG A 172 7.30 -1.86 -14.91
C ARG A 172 7.38 -0.76 -13.85
N ASP A 173 8.43 0.05 -13.95
CA ASP A 173 8.52 1.25 -13.14
C ASP A 173 7.53 2.28 -13.69
N GLU A 174 6.64 2.74 -12.84
CA GLU A 174 5.78 3.87 -13.17
C GLU A 174 6.65 5.14 -13.16
N VAL A 175 6.54 5.94 -14.20
CA VAL A 175 7.30 7.20 -14.27
C VAL A 175 6.76 8.12 -13.17
N PRO A 176 7.60 8.58 -12.23
CA PRO A 176 7.17 9.57 -11.27
C PRO A 176 6.65 10.79 -12.04
N ALA A 177 5.48 11.31 -11.65
CA ALA A 177 5.07 12.62 -12.14
C ALA A 177 6.22 13.59 -11.85
N ALA A 178 6.83 14.16 -12.90
CA ALA A 178 7.95 15.07 -12.72
C ALA A 178 7.52 16.16 -11.75
N CYS A 179 8.21 16.25 -10.61
CA CYS A 179 8.06 17.41 -9.74
C CYS A 179 8.54 18.60 -10.58
N ALA A 180 7.60 19.41 -11.07
CA ALA A 180 7.94 20.73 -11.56
C ALA A 180 8.44 21.51 -10.34
N TYR A 181 9.76 21.76 -10.30
CA TYR A 181 10.40 22.67 -9.35
C TYR A 181 9.94 24.10 -9.63
#